data_0830e87ace59af6fdd8315904258584c
#
_entry.id   0830e87ace59af6fdd8315904258584c
#
_cell.length_a   1.000
_cell.length_b   1.000
_cell.length_c   1.000
_cell.angle_alpha   90.00
_cell.angle_beta   90.00
_cell.angle_gamma   90.00
#
_symmetry.space_group_name_H-M   'P 1'
#
loop_
_entity.id
_entity.type
_entity.pdbx_description
1 polymer ?
#
loop_
_entity_poly.entity_id
_entity_poly.type
_entity_poly.pdbx_seq_one_letter_code
_entity_poly.pdbx_strand_id
1 'polypeptide(L)'
;MNPKNLSCVHSMIILMVLQIALVAHSPQVNAETDLTGFINAVGGYATERQTLGYEADTATFTRDSSIGIQISHDISPKITATGQLVAKGEDDFETEAAWAYLTYRFSDSARFRMGRFRAPFFMYSDFLNVGYAQHWIRAPEEVYSLQFDSVNGADLNYNLSLGRLDSKIQMYFGSSQDAFAFTRQDVAFDVRLREQMGVIGTVNYGWLTARLSFHQATHMTIENFSELALPSPLNNIAGLRDAIRAFDAFYDLGANADFLLEHLDVRNIAVEFSEAAIRAQWAHFFLLGEGTLMTFNDSPLAKQRRHLVSVGTNWSDVTLYLIYARANDEPVDLTSSLPNIAEAQNLRRVLQQLTQSLSLESETATLGLRYDLDAGAAFKVEVSENTIPQRNQSNLIRFGFQLVF
;
A
#
# COMPACT_ATOMS: atom_id res chain seq x y z
N MET A 1 -34.17 30.81 -25.35
CA MET A 1 -32.70 30.65 -25.44
C MET A 1 -32.14 31.89 -26.12
N ASN A 2 -31.22 32.57 -25.46
CA ASN A 2 -30.71 33.88 -25.87
C ASN A 2 -29.63 33.70 -26.97
N PRO A 3 -29.72 34.33 -28.13
CA PRO A 3 -28.80 34.11 -29.27
C PRO A 3 -27.32 34.46 -28.97
N LYS A 4 -27.05 35.18 -27.89
CA LYS A 4 -25.69 35.49 -27.43
C LYS A 4 -24.92 34.26 -26.86
N ASN A 5 -25.64 33.25 -26.37
CA ASN A 5 -24.99 32.04 -25.84
C ASN A 5 -24.57 31.04 -26.94
N LEU A 6 -25.21 31.07 -28.11
CA LEU A 6 -24.86 30.21 -29.23
C LEU A 6 -23.53 30.63 -29.88
N SER A 7 -23.24 31.94 -29.92
CA SER A 7 -21.99 32.44 -30.53
C SER A 7 -20.74 32.09 -29.68
N CYS A 8 -20.88 32.06 -28.36
CA CYS A 8 -19.79 31.74 -27.44
C CYS A 8 -19.40 30.23 -27.51
N VAL A 9 -20.41 29.35 -27.66
CA VAL A 9 -20.19 27.90 -27.79
C VAL A 9 -19.53 27.56 -29.14
N HIS A 10 -19.99 28.23 -30.25
CA HIS A 10 -19.36 28.07 -31.57
C HIS A 10 -17.89 28.54 -31.60
N SER A 11 -17.60 29.68 -30.96
CA SER A 11 -16.22 30.20 -30.86
C SER A 11 -15.31 29.27 -30.04
N MET A 12 -15.83 28.66 -28.96
CA MET A 12 -15.10 27.74 -28.15
C MET A 12 -14.83 26.40 -28.88
N ILE A 13 -15.79 25.89 -29.63
CA ILE A 13 -15.64 24.69 -30.48
C ILE A 13 -14.63 24.95 -31.61
N ILE A 14 -14.68 26.10 -32.26
CA ILE A 14 -13.72 26.47 -33.34
C ILE A 14 -12.33 26.65 -32.77
N LEU A 15 -12.16 27.21 -31.55
CA LEU A 15 -10.86 27.31 -30.87
C LEU A 15 -10.31 25.94 -30.50
N MET A 16 -11.16 25.04 -30.04
CA MET A 16 -10.77 23.65 -29.70
C MET A 16 -10.40 22.83 -30.93
N VAL A 17 -11.11 22.98 -32.03
CA VAL A 17 -10.79 22.33 -33.32
C VAL A 17 -9.52 22.94 -33.95
N LEU A 18 -9.27 24.26 -33.79
CA LEU A 18 -8.02 24.88 -34.23
C LEU A 18 -6.81 24.43 -33.41
N GLN A 19 -6.99 24.21 -32.12
CA GLN A 19 -5.93 23.65 -31.28
C GLN A 19 -5.62 22.20 -31.62
N ILE A 20 -6.63 21.39 -31.93
CA ILE A 20 -6.44 20.01 -32.42
C ILE A 20 -5.74 19.99 -33.79
N ALA A 21 -6.07 20.92 -34.67
CA ALA A 21 -5.43 21.02 -36.00
C ALA A 21 -3.96 21.53 -35.95
N LEU A 22 -3.59 22.36 -34.95
CA LEU A 22 -2.19 22.78 -34.76
C LEU A 22 -1.30 21.65 -34.22
N VAL A 23 -1.87 20.71 -33.47
CA VAL A 23 -1.13 19.51 -32.98
C VAL A 23 -0.85 18.52 -34.12
N ALA A 24 -1.66 18.52 -35.17
CA ALA A 24 -1.52 17.64 -36.34
C ALA A 24 -0.37 18.01 -37.29
N HIS A 25 0.33 19.15 -37.10
CA HIS A 25 1.44 19.61 -37.94
C HIS A 25 2.79 19.60 -37.22
N SER A 26 2.91 18.87 -36.12
CA SER A 26 4.23 18.60 -35.50
C SER A 26 5.05 17.73 -36.41
N PRO A 27 6.37 17.95 -36.60
CA PRO A 27 7.22 17.04 -37.35
C PRO A 27 7.05 15.65 -36.74
N GLN A 28 6.85 14.63 -37.59
CA GLN A 28 6.73 13.24 -37.14
C GLN A 28 8.05 12.85 -36.44
N VAL A 29 8.10 13.08 -35.13
CA VAL A 29 8.92 12.28 -34.24
C VAL A 29 8.29 10.89 -34.31
N ASN A 30 9.05 9.83 -34.59
CA ASN A 30 8.59 8.47 -34.44
C ASN A 30 8.22 8.28 -32.95
N ALA A 31 6.99 8.64 -32.61
CA ALA A 31 6.45 8.50 -31.28
C ALA A 31 6.11 7.02 -31.13
N GLU A 32 6.88 6.32 -30.32
CA GLU A 32 6.60 4.92 -29.97
C GLU A 32 5.55 4.88 -28.88
N THR A 33 4.53 4.04 -29.07
CA THR A 33 3.50 3.79 -28.09
C THR A 33 3.56 2.35 -27.67
N ASP A 34 3.89 2.11 -26.41
CA ASP A 34 3.90 0.79 -25.81
C ASP A 34 2.58 0.55 -25.06
N LEU A 35 1.93 -0.56 -25.40
CA LEU A 35 0.79 -1.08 -24.65
C LEU A 35 1.22 -2.37 -23.97
N THR A 36 1.17 -2.37 -22.65
CA THR A 36 1.48 -3.53 -21.83
C THR A 36 0.36 -3.79 -20.83
N GLY A 37 0.30 -4.99 -20.27
CA GLY A 37 -0.73 -5.31 -19.30
C GLY A 37 -0.41 -6.56 -18.51
N PHE A 38 -1.28 -6.84 -17.55
CA PHE A 38 -1.24 -8.07 -16.76
C PHE A 38 -2.64 -8.56 -16.44
N ILE A 39 -2.76 -9.86 -16.22
CA ILE A 39 -3.96 -10.51 -15.66
C ILE A 39 -3.50 -11.46 -14.59
N ASN A 40 -4.15 -11.38 -13.42
CA ASN A 40 -4.07 -12.33 -12.33
C ASN A 40 -5.45 -12.98 -12.17
N ALA A 41 -5.59 -14.23 -12.55
CA ALA A 41 -6.81 -15.03 -12.31
C ALA A 41 -6.52 -15.98 -11.16
N VAL A 42 -7.05 -15.70 -9.97
CA VAL A 42 -6.70 -16.39 -8.74
C VAL A 42 -7.95 -16.95 -8.07
N GLY A 43 -7.90 -18.24 -7.73
CA GLY A 43 -8.89 -18.90 -6.88
C GLY A 43 -8.31 -19.23 -5.51
N GLY A 44 -9.14 -19.15 -4.48
CA GLY A 44 -8.75 -19.50 -3.13
C GLY A 44 -9.87 -20.12 -2.32
N TYR A 45 -9.49 -20.94 -1.32
CA TYR A 45 -10.39 -21.60 -0.37
C TYR A 45 -9.77 -21.56 1.03
N ALA A 46 -10.50 -21.04 2.01
CA ALA A 46 -10.09 -20.95 3.40
C ALA A 46 -10.90 -21.90 4.29
N THR A 47 -10.28 -22.43 5.36
CA THR A 47 -10.94 -23.33 6.33
C THR A 47 -11.66 -22.58 7.45
N GLU A 48 -11.27 -21.33 7.73
CA GLU A 48 -11.83 -20.50 8.80
C GLU A 48 -12.23 -19.13 8.26
N ARG A 49 -13.20 -18.48 8.89
CA ARG A 49 -13.68 -17.16 8.46
C ARG A 49 -12.59 -16.10 8.50
N GLN A 50 -12.56 -15.28 7.46
CA GLN A 50 -11.70 -14.10 7.34
C GLN A 50 -10.21 -14.43 7.40
N THR A 51 -9.80 -15.53 6.81
CA THR A 51 -8.40 -15.87 6.63
C THR A 51 -7.84 -15.10 5.44
N LEU A 52 -7.00 -14.11 5.69
CA LEU A 52 -6.40 -13.27 4.63
C LEU A 52 -7.47 -12.74 3.65
N GLY A 53 -8.64 -12.35 4.19
CA GLY A 53 -9.75 -11.81 3.40
C GLY A 53 -10.61 -12.83 2.65
N TYR A 54 -10.38 -14.13 2.85
CA TYR A 54 -11.23 -15.19 2.32
C TYR A 54 -12.28 -15.63 3.36
N GLU A 55 -13.50 -15.92 2.90
CA GLU A 55 -14.54 -16.49 3.73
C GLU A 55 -14.37 -18.01 3.86
N ALA A 56 -14.79 -18.56 5.03
CA ALA A 56 -14.70 -19.98 5.27
C ALA A 56 -15.57 -20.79 4.32
N ASP A 57 -15.10 -21.99 3.99
CA ASP A 57 -15.84 -23.04 3.27
C ASP A 57 -16.42 -22.57 1.90
N THR A 58 -15.92 -21.47 1.37
CA THR A 58 -16.35 -20.94 0.08
C THR A 58 -15.15 -20.71 -0.83
N ALA A 59 -15.14 -21.37 -1.99
CA ALA A 59 -14.15 -21.06 -3.03
C ALA A 59 -14.53 -19.76 -3.72
N THR A 60 -13.60 -18.80 -3.75
CA THR A 60 -13.79 -17.54 -4.47
C THR A 60 -12.69 -17.31 -5.48
N PHE A 61 -13.03 -16.63 -6.60
CA PHE A 61 -12.13 -16.26 -7.67
C PHE A 61 -11.99 -14.75 -7.83
N THR A 62 -12.50 -13.98 -6.88
CA THR A 62 -12.48 -12.51 -6.96
C THR A 62 -11.34 -11.91 -6.17
N ARG A 63 -11.12 -12.32 -4.92
CA ARG A 63 -10.26 -11.65 -3.92
C ARG A 63 -8.88 -11.21 -4.45
N ASP A 64 -8.10 -12.14 -5.00
CA ASP A 64 -6.73 -11.88 -5.48
C ASP A 64 -6.65 -11.77 -7.02
N SER A 65 -7.81 -11.76 -7.71
CA SER A 65 -7.86 -11.57 -9.16
C SER A 65 -7.77 -10.08 -9.50
N SER A 66 -7.04 -9.77 -10.55
CA SER A 66 -6.89 -8.39 -11.02
C SER A 66 -6.48 -8.33 -12.49
N ILE A 67 -6.75 -7.19 -13.11
CA ILE A 67 -6.32 -6.86 -14.45
C ILE A 67 -5.75 -5.45 -14.48
N GLY A 68 -4.69 -5.24 -15.23
CA GLY A 68 -4.12 -3.90 -15.44
C GLY A 68 -3.68 -3.70 -16.88
N ILE A 69 -3.85 -2.47 -17.36
CA ILE A 69 -3.40 -2.02 -18.68
C ILE A 69 -2.57 -0.76 -18.49
N GLN A 70 -1.40 -0.72 -19.12
CA GLN A 70 -0.51 0.43 -19.11
C GLN A 70 -0.24 0.89 -20.55
N ILE A 71 -0.32 2.19 -20.75
CA ILE A 71 0.07 2.86 -21.98
C ILE A 71 1.25 3.79 -21.65
N SER A 72 2.33 3.66 -22.40
CA SER A 72 3.46 4.59 -22.39
C SER A 72 3.64 5.17 -23.78
N HIS A 73 3.75 6.49 -23.89
CA HIS A 73 3.88 7.19 -25.16
C HIS A 73 5.03 8.19 -25.10
N ASP A 74 5.97 8.06 -26.02
CA ASP A 74 7.11 8.97 -26.14
C ASP A 74 6.67 10.24 -26.90
N ILE A 75 6.42 11.32 -26.16
CA ILE A 75 6.10 12.64 -26.72
C ILE A 75 7.34 13.23 -27.43
N SER A 76 8.52 12.94 -26.89
CA SER A 76 9.83 13.33 -27.44
C SER A 76 10.91 12.38 -26.92
N PRO A 77 12.16 12.43 -27.44
CA PRO A 77 13.25 11.59 -26.93
C PRO A 77 13.54 11.72 -25.44
N LYS A 78 13.05 12.81 -24.81
CA LYS A 78 13.25 13.10 -23.39
C LYS A 78 11.98 13.07 -22.55
N ILE A 79 10.80 13.01 -23.17
CA ILE A 79 9.50 13.10 -22.47
C ILE A 79 8.65 11.92 -22.84
N THR A 80 8.26 11.16 -21.81
CA THR A 80 7.33 10.04 -21.91
C THR A 80 6.11 10.29 -21.05
N ALA A 81 4.89 10.08 -21.56
CA ALA A 81 3.67 10.03 -20.79
C ALA A 81 3.33 8.58 -20.47
N THR A 82 2.98 8.28 -19.22
CA THR A 82 2.59 6.94 -18.78
C THR A 82 1.27 7.01 -18.03
N GLY A 83 0.32 6.15 -18.43
CA GLY A 83 -0.93 5.91 -17.72
C GLY A 83 -1.14 4.43 -17.47
N GLN A 84 -1.63 4.06 -16.28
CA GLN A 84 -2.00 2.69 -15.94
C GLN A 84 -3.37 2.68 -15.27
N LEU A 85 -4.25 1.80 -15.77
CA LEU A 85 -5.53 1.47 -15.16
C LEU A 85 -5.44 0.07 -14.56
N VAL A 86 -5.99 -0.10 -13.36
CA VAL A 86 -6.04 -1.39 -12.65
C VAL A 86 -7.46 -1.60 -12.14
N ALA A 87 -7.95 -2.83 -12.23
CA ALA A 87 -9.19 -3.28 -11.61
C ALA A 87 -8.88 -4.53 -10.77
N LYS A 88 -9.25 -4.50 -9.48
CA LYS A 88 -9.00 -5.56 -8.51
C LYS A 88 -10.30 -6.21 -8.08
N GLY A 89 -10.33 -7.52 -7.96
CA GLY A 89 -11.50 -8.26 -7.51
C GLY A 89 -11.88 -7.98 -6.05
N GLU A 90 -10.91 -7.60 -5.20
CA GLU A 90 -11.19 -7.16 -3.83
C GLU A 90 -12.02 -5.86 -3.77
N ASP A 91 -12.01 -5.07 -4.85
CA ASP A 91 -12.75 -3.82 -5.03
C ASP A 91 -13.86 -3.99 -6.10
N ASP A 92 -14.45 -5.20 -6.21
CA ASP A 92 -15.52 -5.55 -7.18
C ASP A 92 -15.17 -5.19 -8.63
N PHE A 93 -13.87 -5.20 -8.97
CA PHE A 93 -13.32 -4.78 -10.26
C PHE A 93 -13.61 -3.31 -10.63
N GLU A 94 -13.84 -2.44 -9.65
CA GLU A 94 -13.83 -1.01 -9.90
C GLU A 94 -12.47 -0.59 -10.45
N THR A 95 -12.51 0.24 -11.51
CA THR A 95 -11.29 0.64 -12.21
C THR A 95 -10.71 1.90 -11.61
N GLU A 96 -9.45 1.85 -11.21
CA GLU A 96 -8.68 2.98 -10.72
C GLU A 96 -7.54 3.39 -11.67
N ALA A 97 -7.23 4.68 -11.70
CA ALA A 97 -6.00 5.19 -12.32
C ALA A 97 -4.84 5.01 -11.34
N ALA A 98 -4.16 3.87 -11.40
CA ALA A 98 -3.03 3.56 -10.53
C ALA A 98 -1.85 4.50 -10.82
N TRP A 99 -1.57 4.79 -12.10
CA TRP A 99 -0.51 5.72 -12.54
C TRP A 99 -1.03 6.70 -13.58
N ALA A 100 -0.54 7.94 -13.51
CA ALA A 100 -0.77 8.99 -14.50
C ALA A 100 0.32 10.04 -14.34
N TYR A 101 1.46 9.90 -15.05
CA TYR A 101 2.60 10.79 -14.88
C TYR A 101 3.36 11.07 -16.18
N LEU A 102 4.09 12.17 -16.18
CA LEU A 102 5.10 12.50 -17.18
C LEU A 102 6.48 12.20 -16.62
N THR A 103 7.33 11.61 -17.46
CA THR A 103 8.76 11.43 -17.19
C THR A 103 9.56 12.38 -18.04
N TYR A 104 10.49 13.12 -17.43
CA TYR A 104 11.52 13.87 -18.13
C TYR A 104 12.90 13.24 -17.87
N ARG A 105 13.59 12.86 -18.92
CA ARG A 105 14.92 12.25 -18.88
C ARG A 105 15.98 13.34 -19.07
N PHE A 106 16.70 13.68 -17.98
CA PHE A 106 17.81 14.62 -18.04
C PHE A 106 19.02 13.99 -18.73
N SER A 107 19.32 12.74 -18.37
CA SER A 107 20.39 11.90 -18.89
C SER A 107 20.00 10.43 -18.75
N ASP A 108 20.86 9.51 -19.19
CA ASP A 108 20.65 8.06 -18.98
C ASP A 108 20.63 7.67 -17.50
N SER A 109 21.28 8.47 -16.65
CA SER A 109 21.36 8.24 -15.20
C SER A 109 20.28 8.98 -14.41
N ALA A 110 19.69 10.06 -14.92
CA ALA A 110 18.81 10.94 -14.16
C ALA A 110 17.47 11.14 -14.85
N ARG A 111 16.38 10.85 -14.13
CA ARG A 111 15.01 11.07 -14.58
C ARG A 111 14.15 11.70 -13.50
N PHE A 112 13.25 12.56 -13.92
CA PHE A 112 12.24 13.21 -13.09
C PHE A 112 10.86 12.74 -13.53
N ARG A 113 9.96 12.42 -12.58
CA ARG A 113 8.56 12.14 -12.86
C ARG A 113 7.68 13.15 -12.12
N MET A 114 6.53 13.47 -12.71
CA MET A 114 5.52 14.32 -12.11
C MET A 114 4.13 13.81 -12.46
N GLY A 115 3.27 13.66 -11.45
CA GLY A 115 1.92 13.16 -11.57
C GLY A 115 1.57 12.17 -10.47
N ARG A 116 0.70 11.19 -10.77
CA ARG A 116 0.32 10.10 -9.88
C ARG A 116 1.21 8.89 -10.16
N PHE A 117 1.93 8.43 -9.16
CA PHE A 117 2.80 7.25 -9.25
C PHE A 117 2.73 6.45 -7.94
N ARG A 118 3.15 5.18 -7.99
CA ARG A 118 3.17 4.34 -6.79
C ARG A 118 4.22 4.82 -5.80
N ALA A 119 3.83 4.89 -4.52
CA ALA A 119 4.74 5.19 -3.42
C ALA A 119 5.77 4.06 -3.27
N PRO A 120 7.07 4.35 -3.28
CA PRO A 120 8.12 3.32 -3.26
C PRO A 120 8.42 2.83 -1.82
N PHE A 121 7.41 2.40 -1.08
CA PHE A 121 7.54 1.95 0.31
C PHE A 121 8.33 0.64 0.42
N PHE A 122 8.01 -0.34 -0.41
CA PHE A 122 8.50 -1.71 -0.34
C PHE A 122 9.44 -2.04 -1.51
N MET A 123 10.18 -3.12 -1.36
CA MET A 123 11.07 -3.62 -2.40
C MET A 123 10.37 -3.87 -3.73
N TYR A 124 9.13 -4.33 -3.68
CA TYR A 124 8.32 -4.67 -4.86
C TYR A 124 7.18 -3.69 -5.14
N SER A 125 7.21 -2.47 -4.60
CA SER A 125 6.14 -1.47 -4.81
C SER A 125 5.79 -1.27 -6.29
N ASP A 126 6.78 -1.11 -7.17
CA ASP A 126 6.55 -0.86 -8.60
C ASP A 126 5.85 -2.03 -9.32
N PHE A 127 5.91 -3.26 -8.77
CA PHE A 127 5.38 -4.48 -9.37
C PHE A 127 4.32 -5.17 -8.52
N LEU A 128 3.78 -4.49 -7.51
CA LEU A 128 2.89 -5.11 -6.52
C LEU A 128 1.66 -5.77 -7.15
N ASN A 129 1.10 -5.17 -8.20
CA ASN A 129 -0.08 -5.69 -8.90
C ASN A 129 0.28 -6.70 -10.02
N VAL A 130 1.57 -6.80 -10.40
CA VAL A 130 2.02 -7.67 -11.49
C VAL A 130 2.42 -9.03 -10.92
N GLY A 131 1.44 -9.90 -10.72
CA GLY A 131 1.67 -11.18 -10.07
C GLY A 131 2.74 -12.03 -10.77
N TYR A 132 2.79 -12.03 -12.09
CA TYR A 132 3.82 -12.75 -12.87
C TYR A 132 5.25 -12.33 -12.48
N ALA A 133 5.49 -11.08 -12.13
CA ALA A 133 6.83 -10.57 -11.77
C ALA A 133 7.41 -11.17 -10.48
N GLN A 134 6.59 -11.88 -9.70
CA GLN A 134 6.92 -12.37 -8.36
C GLN A 134 6.82 -13.90 -8.32
N HIS A 135 7.48 -14.54 -7.33
CA HIS A 135 7.32 -15.98 -7.13
C HIS A 135 6.00 -16.34 -6.45
N TRP A 136 5.47 -15.51 -5.56
CA TRP A 136 4.18 -15.70 -4.86
C TRP A 136 2.96 -15.33 -5.72
N ILE A 137 1.78 -15.76 -5.30
CA ILE A 137 0.50 -15.36 -5.92
C ILE A 137 0.18 -13.91 -5.56
N ARG A 138 0.25 -13.55 -4.27
CA ARG A 138 0.10 -12.20 -3.73
C ARG A 138 1.15 -11.96 -2.67
N ALA A 139 1.68 -10.75 -2.60
CA ALA A 139 2.62 -10.37 -1.55
C ALA A 139 2.00 -10.55 -0.16
N PRO A 140 2.78 -11.03 0.85
CA PRO A 140 2.25 -11.24 2.20
C PRO A 140 1.62 -9.99 2.80
N GLU A 141 0.35 -10.09 3.20
CA GLU A 141 -0.42 -8.96 3.72
C GLU A 141 0.14 -8.41 5.04
N GLU A 142 0.84 -9.24 5.80
CA GLU A 142 1.51 -8.82 7.04
C GLU A 142 2.46 -7.66 6.78
N VAL A 143 3.13 -7.61 5.63
CA VAL A 143 4.10 -6.56 5.28
C VAL A 143 3.51 -5.57 4.27
N TYR A 144 2.87 -6.07 3.22
CA TYR A 144 2.44 -5.29 2.05
C TYR A 144 1.00 -4.76 2.15
N SER A 145 0.51 -4.47 3.36
CA SER A 145 -0.89 -4.05 3.61
C SER A 145 -1.12 -2.54 3.66
N LEU A 146 -0.15 -1.70 3.24
CA LEU A 146 -0.38 -0.25 3.18
C LEU A 146 -1.36 0.08 2.05
N GLN A 147 -2.48 0.70 2.41
CA GLN A 147 -3.55 1.02 1.46
C GLN A 147 -3.30 2.33 0.70
N PHE A 148 -2.51 3.26 1.23
CA PHE A 148 -2.10 4.49 0.53
C PHE A 148 -0.84 4.24 -0.30
N ASP A 149 -0.98 3.48 -1.35
CA ASP A 149 0.11 3.01 -2.19
C ASP A 149 0.48 3.96 -3.34
N SER A 150 -0.24 5.07 -3.51
CA SER A 150 -0.05 6.04 -4.59
C SER A 150 0.25 7.43 -4.06
N VAL A 151 1.12 8.17 -4.75
CA VAL A 151 1.48 9.56 -4.47
C VAL A 151 1.14 10.44 -5.67
N ASN A 152 0.45 11.55 -5.40
CA ASN A 152 0.29 12.65 -6.34
C ASN A 152 1.38 13.68 -6.05
N GLY A 153 2.40 13.75 -6.91
CA GLY A 153 3.58 14.55 -6.61
C GLY A 153 4.65 14.48 -7.69
N ALA A 154 5.89 14.54 -7.26
CA ALA A 154 7.06 14.45 -8.12
C ALA A 154 8.12 13.54 -7.51
N ASP A 155 8.93 12.88 -8.35
CA ASP A 155 10.10 12.14 -7.91
C ASP A 155 11.32 12.39 -8.82
N LEU A 156 12.48 12.20 -8.23
CA LEU A 156 13.78 12.21 -8.90
C LEU A 156 14.44 10.85 -8.69
N ASN A 157 14.83 10.22 -9.78
CA ASN A 157 15.59 8.97 -9.77
C ASN A 157 16.97 9.21 -10.35
N TYR A 158 18.00 8.73 -9.65
CA TYR A 158 19.38 8.78 -10.09
C TYR A 158 20.02 7.40 -9.99
N ASN A 159 20.56 6.92 -11.12
CA ASN A 159 21.27 5.64 -11.21
C ASN A 159 22.78 5.91 -11.30
N LEU A 160 23.55 5.16 -10.53
CA LEU A 160 25.01 5.22 -10.52
C LEU A 160 25.58 3.80 -10.65
N SER A 161 26.38 3.59 -11.71
CA SER A 161 27.07 2.31 -11.95
C SER A 161 28.58 2.49 -11.77
N LEU A 162 29.16 1.71 -10.85
CA LEU A 162 30.60 1.71 -10.54
C LEU A 162 31.14 0.26 -10.63
N GLY A 163 31.56 -0.14 -11.81
CA GLY A 163 32.01 -1.49 -12.08
C GLY A 163 30.91 -2.54 -11.91
N ARG A 164 30.94 -3.34 -10.82
CA ARG A 164 29.92 -4.34 -10.50
C ARG A 164 28.82 -3.82 -9.57
N LEU A 165 28.97 -2.60 -9.13
CA LEU A 165 28.03 -1.97 -8.21
C LEU A 165 27.09 -1.06 -8.99
N ASP A 166 25.81 -1.42 -9.02
CA ASP A 166 24.73 -0.58 -9.54
C ASP A 166 23.90 -0.06 -8.37
N SER A 167 23.78 1.26 -8.30
CA SER A 167 23.06 1.93 -7.22
C SER A 167 21.96 2.81 -7.80
N LYS A 168 20.81 2.84 -7.13
CA LYS A 168 19.70 3.73 -7.44
C LYS A 168 19.37 4.55 -6.20
N ILE A 169 19.27 5.86 -6.36
CA ILE A 169 18.71 6.76 -5.35
C ILE A 169 17.41 7.32 -5.92
N GLN A 170 16.36 7.26 -5.13
CA GLN A 170 15.08 7.87 -5.47
C GLN A 170 14.66 8.79 -4.33
N MET A 171 14.17 9.98 -4.67
CA MET A 171 13.59 10.93 -3.73
C MET A 171 12.25 11.38 -4.28
N TYR A 172 11.24 11.50 -3.42
CA TYR A 172 9.93 12.00 -3.86
C TYR A 172 9.33 12.95 -2.84
N PHE A 173 8.40 13.77 -3.33
CA PHE A 173 7.55 14.64 -2.55
C PHE A 173 6.15 14.68 -3.15
N GLY A 174 5.10 14.70 -2.28
CA GLY A 174 3.73 14.76 -2.75
C GLY A 174 2.70 14.61 -1.64
N SER A 175 1.55 14.11 -2.02
CA SER A 175 0.43 13.81 -1.11
C SER A 175 -0.29 12.55 -1.57
N SER A 176 -0.94 11.87 -0.62
CA SER A 176 -1.80 10.71 -0.88
C SER A 176 -3.17 10.92 -0.26
N GLN A 177 -4.19 10.37 -0.91
CA GLN A 177 -5.52 10.24 -0.35
C GLN A 177 -6.07 8.90 -0.78
N ASP A 178 -6.54 8.12 0.19
CA ASP A 178 -7.06 6.78 -0.07
C ASP A 178 -8.08 6.38 1.00
N ALA A 179 -8.92 5.40 0.69
CA ALA A 179 -9.80 4.78 1.67
C ALA A 179 -9.01 3.72 2.46
N PHE A 180 -9.17 3.72 3.77
CA PHE A 180 -8.50 2.81 4.68
C PHE A 180 -9.54 2.07 5.54
N ALA A 181 -9.54 0.75 5.51
CA ALA A 181 -10.35 -0.07 6.39
C ALA A 181 -9.50 -0.65 7.52
N PHE A 182 -9.91 -0.44 8.77
CA PHE A 182 -9.30 -1.17 9.89
C PHE A 182 -9.70 -2.64 9.83
N THR A 183 -8.73 -3.53 9.98
CA THR A 183 -8.82 -4.99 9.78
C THR A 183 -9.95 -5.70 10.55
N ARG A 184 -10.56 -5.05 11.52
CA ARG A 184 -11.62 -5.62 12.38
C ARG A 184 -12.98 -4.95 12.26
N GLN A 185 -13.08 -3.90 11.45
CA GLN A 185 -14.34 -3.16 11.25
C GLN A 185 -14.56 -2.98 9.75
N ASP A 186 -15.75 -3.31 9.28
CA ASP A 186 -16.17 -3.13 7.88
C ASP A 186 -16.43 -1.64 7.54
N VAL A 187 -15.75 -0.73 8.24
CA VAL A 187 -15.89 0.71 8.03
C VAL A 187 -14.61 1.22 7.39
N ALA A 188 -14.74 1.74 6.18
CA ALA A 188 -13.65 2.43 5.51
C ALA A 188 -13.58 3.88 5.98
N PHE A 189 -12.36 4.37 6.22
CA PHE A 189 -12.06 5.75 6.56
C PHE A 189 -11.24 6.38 5.46
N ASP A 190 -11.53 7.62 5.10
CA ASP A 190 -10.68 8.38 4.20
C ASP A 190 -9.43 8.85 4.96
N VAL A 191 -8.26 8.46 4.46
CA VAL A 191 -6.96 8.89 4.98
C VAL A 191 -6.32 9.86 4.01
N ARG A 192 -5.85 10.99 4.52
CA ARG A 192 -5.07 11.97 3.75
C ARG A 192 -3.69 12.12 4.35
N LEU A 193 -2.68 11.98 3.51
CA LEU A 193 -1.29 12.28 3.80
C LEU A 193 -0.87 13.52 3.00
N ARG A 194 -0.42 14.57 3.69
CA ARG A 194 0.11 15.78 3.07
C ARG A 194 1.58 15.97 3.45
N GLU A 195 2.30 16.67 2.59
CA GLU A 195 3.74 16.87 2.73
C GLU A 195 4.47 15.54 2.92
N GLN A 196 4.07 14.57 2.13
CA GLN A 196 4.70 13.25 2.12
C GLN A 196 6.00 13.33 1.34
N MET A 197 7.09 12.82 1.91
CA MET A 197 8.39 12.74 1.27
C MET A 197 9.08 11.42 1.61
N GLY A 198 10.01 11.03 0.75
CA GLY A 198 10.81 9.83 1.01
C GLY A 198 12.12 9.82 0.26
N VAL A 199 13.07 9.09 0.82
CA VAL A 199 14.39 8.81 0.24
C VAL A 199 14.62 7.32 0.26
N ILE A 200 14.98 6.78 -0.89
CA ILE A 200 15.18 5.35 -1.10
C ILE A 200 16.57 5.13 -1.74
N GLY A 201 17.34 4.25 -1.17
CA GLY A 201 18.61 3.76 -1.71
C GLY A 201 18.53 2.27 -2.01
N THR A 202 18.87 1.88 -3.23
CA THR A 202 19.00 0.48 -3.63
C THR A 202 20.40 0.25 -4.20
N VAL A 203 21.03 -0.83 -3.77
CA VAL A 203 22.35 -1.24 -4.23
C VAL A 203 22.30 -2.68 -4.73
N ASN A 204 22.79 -2.90 -5.95
CA ASN A 204 22.91 -4.23 -6.55
C ASN A 204 24.39 -4.56 -6.74
N TYR A 205 24.80 -5.72 -6.25
CA TYR A 205 26.15 -6.24 -6.43
C TYR A 205 26.09 -7.72 -6.88
N GLY A 206 25.99 -7.89 -8.19
CA GLY A 206 25.88 -9.21 -8.79
C GLY A 206 24.68 -10.01 -8.29
N TRP A 207 24.93 -10.94 -7.38
CA TRP A 207 23.92 -11.82 -6.80
C TRP A 207 23.12 -11.22 -5.64
N LEU A 208 23.50 -10.03 -5.16
CA LEU A 208 22.97 -9.40 -3.96
C LEU A 208 22.32 -8.06 -4.31
N THR A 209 21.11 -7.83 -3.84
CA THR A 209 20.43 -6.53 -3.80
C THR A 209 20.15 -6.17 -2.34
N ALA A 210 20.47 -4.94 -1.95
CA ALA A 210 20.09 -4.38 -0.67
C ALA A 210 19.34 -3.06 -0.90
N ARG A 211 18.32 -2.82 -0.08
CA ARG A 211 17.48 -1.62 -0.15
C ARG A 211 17.21 -1.08 1.25
N LEU A 212 17.24 0.24 1.36
CA LEU A 212 16.82 0.98 2.53
C LEU A 212 15.91 2.12 2.08
N SER A 213 14.84 2.36 2.82
CA SER A 213 13.98 3.51 2.56
C SER A 213 13.54 4.18 3.86
N PHE A 214 13.34 5.49 3.78
CA PHE A 214 12.75 6.31 4.82
C PHE A 214 11.71 7.23 4.20
N HIS A 215 10.53 7.29 4.83
CA HIS A 215 9.41 8.08 4.38
C HIS A 215 8.78 8.79 5.57
N GLN A 216 8.28 10.00 5.34
CA GLN A 216 7.60 10.81 6.34
C GLN A 216 6.41 11.53 5.70
N ALA A 217 5.31 11.66 6.42
CA ALA A 217 4.27 12.63 6.14
C ALA A 217 4.04 13.48 7.40
N THR A 218 4.10 14.81 7.23
CA THR A 218 3.96 15.73 8.37
C THR A 218 2.52 15.86 8.83
N HIS A 219 1.56 15.60 7.94
CA HIS A 219 0.13 15.75 8.21
C HIS A 219 -0.64 14.53 7.69
N MET A 220 -0.91 13.58 8.57
CA MET A 220 -1.88 12.51 8.35
C MET A 220 -3.18 12.85 9.05
N THR A 221 -4.29 12.69 8.35
CA THR A 221 -5.65 12.85 8.88
C THR A 221 -6.49 11.65 8.51
N ILE A 222 -7.17 11.05 9.47
CA ILE A 222 -8.21 10.05 9.24
C ILE A 222 -9.56 10.77 9.40
N GLU A 223 -10.28 10.93 8.30
CA GLU A 223 -11.61 11.54 8.30
C GLU A 223 -12.58 10.64 9.07
N ASN A 224 -13.50 11.25 9.80
CA ASN A 224 -14.53 10.56 10.56
C ASN A 224 -14.01 9.55 11.63
N PHE A 225 -12.73 9.64 12.04
CA PHE A 225 -12.19 8.77 13.11
C PHE A 225 -13.02 8.85 14.41
N SER A 226 -13.65 10.00 14.68
CA SER A 226 -14.55 10.19 15.82
C SER A 226 -15.80 9.29 15.79
N GLU A 227 -16.17 8.75 14.62
CA GLU A 227 -17.30 7.86 14.40
C GLU A 227 -16.95 6.37 14.56
N LEU A 228 -15.65 6.05 14.71
CA LEU A 228 -15.20 4.68 14.95
C LEU A 228 -15.99 4.06 16.10
N ALA A 229 -16.68 2.95 15.82
CA ALA A 229 -17.58 2.29 16.76
C ALA A 229 -16.83 1.72 17.97
N LEU A 230 -17.39 1.95 19.14
CA LEU A 230 -16.91 1.43 20.43
C LEU A 230 -18.02 0.67 21.14
N PRO A 231 -17.66 -0.24 22.09
CA PRO A 231 -18.65 -0.94 22.89
C PRO A 231 -19.54 0.03 23.71
N SER A 232 -20.83 -0.33 23.83
CA SER A 232 -21.77 0.39 24.70
C SER A 232 -21.20 0.52 26.13
N PRO A 233 -21.39 1.67 26.82
CA PRO A 233 -22.31 2.77 26.50
C PRO A 233 -21.72 3.92 25.67
N LEU A 234 -20.46 3.86 25.30
CA LEU A 234 -19.76 5.00 24.67
C LEU A 234 -20.05 5.16 23.17
N ASN A 235 -20.44 4.09 22.50
CA ASN A 235 -20.84 3.99 21.10
C ASN A 235 -19.75 4.31 20.07
N ASN A 236 -18.96 5.37 20.26
CA ASN A 236 -17.89 5.78 19.34
C ASN A 236 -16.80 6.61 20.03
N ILE A 237 -15.77 7.01 19.29
CA ILE A 237 -14.67 7.85 19.82
C ILE A 237 -15.17 9.20 20.33
N ALA A 238 -16.17 9.81 19.71
CA ALA A 238 -16.74 11.06 20.19
C ALA A 238 -17.34 10.88 21.60
N GLY A 239 -18.11 9.83 21.83
CA GLY A 239 -18.65 9.48 23.14
C GLY A 239 -17.55 9.17 24.18
N LEU A 240 -16.47 8.52 23.77
CA LEU A 240 -15.31 8.29 24.64
C LEU A 240 -14.64 9.62 25.05
N ARG A 241 -14.45 10.55 24.12
CA ARG A 241 -13.90 11.89 24.42
C ARG A 241 -14.79 12.66 25.41
N ASP A 242 -16.11 12.59 25.25
CA ASP A 242 -17.06 13.23 26.20
C ASP A 242 -17.01 12.57 27.58
N ALA A 243 -16.88 11.25 27.64
CA ALA A 243 -16.71 10.53 28.91
C ALA A 243 -15.40 10.91 29.62
N ILE A 244 -14.30 11.11 28.90
CA ILE A 244 -13.03 11.58 29.45
C ILE A 244 -13.19 12.99 30.04
N ARG A 245 -13.85 13.94 29.32
CA ARG A 245 -14.12 15.29 29.82
C ARG A 245 -14.99 15.28 31.06
N ALA A 246 -16.04 14.46 31.07
CA ALA A 246 -16.90 14.31 32.24
C ALA A 246 -16.14 13.73 33.45
N PHE A 247 -15.26 12.76 33.20
CA PHE A 247 -14.43 12.17 34.25
C PHE A 247 -13.41 13.19 34.81
N ASP A 248 -12.76 13.97 33.93
CA ASP A 248 -11.83 15.03 34.28
C ASP A 248 -12.51 16.09 35.18
N ALA A 249 -13.73 16.50 34.87
CA ALA A 249 -14.51 17.46 35.64
C ALA A 249 -14.76 17.01 37.10
N PHE A 250 -14.74 15.71 37.39
CA PHE A 250 -14.95 15.15 38.73
C PHE A 250 -13.65 14.78 39.45
N TYR A 251 -12.63 14.35 38.71
CA TYR A 251 -11.41 13.74 39.24
C TYR A 251 -10.14 14.55 38.98
N ASP A 252 -10.27 15.70 38.28
CA ASP A 252 -9.17 16.64 37.98
C ASP A 252 -7.94 15.96 37.39
N LEU A 253 -8.13 15.33 36.22
CA LEU A 253 -7.03 14.67 35.48
C LEU A 253 -6.00 15.67 34.94
N GLY A 254 -6.44 16.91 34.63
CA GLY A 254 -5.59 17.99 34.12
C GLY A 254 -4.85 17.57 32.84
N ALA A 255 -3.51 17.66 32.85
CA ALA A 255 -2.69 17.32 31.69
C ALA A 255 -2.89 15.89 31.13
N ASN A 256 -3.34 14.94 31.98
CA ASN A 256 -3.65 13.59 31.52
C ASN A 256 -4.93 13.54 30.65
N ALA A 257 -5.93 14.38 30.95
CA ALA A 257 -7.11 14.51 30.13
C ALA A 257 -6.76 15.12 28.75
N ASP A 258 -5.94 16.19 28.74
CA ASP A 258 -5.46 16.83 27.52
C ASP A 258 -4.69 15.81 26.64
N PHE A 259 -3.77 15.05 27.23
CA PHE A 259 -3.04 13.97 26.55
C PHE A 259 -3.98 12.95 25.92
N LEU A 260 -4.98 12.43 26.65
CA LEU A 260 -5.94 11.46 26.12
C LEU A 260 -6.79 12.04 25.00
N LEU A 261 -7.27 13.29 25.14
CA LEU A 261 -8.09 13.96 24.15
C LEU A 261 -7.32 14.27 22.87
N GLU A 262 -6.03 14.61 22.98
CA GLU A 262 -5.14 14.83 21.85
C GLU A 262 -4.88 13.52 21.10
N HIS A 263 -4.51 12.45 21.79
CA HIS A 263 -4.26 11.14 21.19
C HIS A 263 -5.51 10.51 20.53
N LEU A 264 -6.71 10.89 20.95
CA LEU A 264 -7.95 10.44 20.30
C LEU A 264 -8.38 11.33 19.11
N ASP A 265 -7.52 12.25 18.67
CA ASP A 265 -7.76 13.13 17.53
C ASP A 265 -6.73 12.87 16.41
N VAL A 266 -7.04 11.96 15.50
CA VAL A 266 -6.13 11.58 14.42
C VAL A 266 -6.24 12.58 13.25
N ARG A 267 -5.95 13.87 13.55
CA ARG A 267 -5.92 14.96 12.57
C ARG A 267 -4.56 15.66 12.60
N ASN A 268 -3.91 15.74 11.44
CA ASN A 268 -2.60 16.37 11.27
C ASN A 268 -1.49 15.77 12.15
N ILE A 269 -1.53 14.46 12.38
CA ILE A 269 -0.47 13.74 13.08
C ILE A 269 0.70 13.46 12.12
N ALA A 270 1.92 13.37 12.64
CA ALA A 270 3.07 12.94 11.86
C ALA A 270 3.15 11.42 11.80
N VAL A 271 3.53 10.90 10.63
CA VAL A 271 3.76 9.48 10.41
C VAL A 271 5.11 9.27 9.75
N GLU A 272 5.84 8.27 10.22
CA GLU A 272 7.13 7.86 9.67
C GLU A 272 7.08 6.38 9.28
N PHE A 273 7.71 6.04 8.15
CA PHE A 273 7.85 4.68 7.69
C PHE A 273 9.29 4.43 7.26
N SER A 274 9.84 3.31 7.68
CA SER A 274 11.17 2.85 7.28
C SER A 274 11.10 1.41 6.80
N GLU A 275 11.91 1.08 5.81
CA GLU A 275 12.04 -0.29 5.31
C GLU A 275 13.51 -0.62 5.09
N ALA A 276 13.85 -1.89 5.38
CA ALA A 276 15.10 -2.50 5.01
C ALA A 276 14.84 -3.85 4.34
N ALA A 277 15.41 -4.06 3.16
CA ALA A 277 15.26 -5.29 2.42
C ALA A 277 16.59 -5.79 1.84
N ILE A 278 16.67 -7.11 1.72
CA ILE A 278 17.78 -7.81 1.10
C ILE A 278 17.24 -8.92 0.20
N ARG A 279 17.79 -9.04 -1.00
CA ARG A 279 17.54 -10.15 -1.92
C ARG A 279 18.89 -10.72 -2.35
N ALA A 280 19.06 -12.02 -2.17
CA ALA A 280 20.22 -12.74 -2.64
C ALA A 280 19.78 -13.85 -3.60
N GLN A 281 20.51 -14.02 -4.70
CA GLN A 281 20.25 -15.07 -5.67
C GLN A 281 21.57 -15.68 -6.12
N TRP A 282 21.76 -16.97 -5.85
CA TRP A 282 22.98 -17.68 -6.25
C TRP A 282 22.62 -19.07 -6.78
N ALA A 283 23.20 -19.42 -7.93
CA ALA A 283 22.86 -20.63 -8.66
C ALA A 283 21.33 -20.78 -8.82
N HIS A 284 20.74 -21.80 -8.22
CA HIS A 284 19.30 -22.07 -8.26
C HIS A 284 18.54 -21.55 -7.03
N PHE A 285 19.23 -20.98 -6.04
CA PHE A 285 18.63 -20.58 -4.77
C PHE A 285 18.41 -19.07 -4.71
N PHE A 286 17.35 -18.67 -4.01
CA PHE A 286 17.15 -17.28 -3.64
C PHE A 286 16.75 -17.15 -2.16
N LEU A 287 17.07 -15.99 -1.63
CA LEU A 287 16.63 -15.50 -0.33
C LEU A 287 16.11 -14.08 -0.51
N LEU A 288 15.00 -13.79 0.13
CA LEU A 288 14.44 -12.45 0.30
C LEU A 288 14.16 -12.23 1.78
N GLY A 289 14.57 -11.10 2.31
CA GLY A 289 14.17 -10.62 3.63
C GLY A 289 13.76 -9.17 3.53
N GLU A 290 12.66 -8.81 4.16
CA GLU A 290 12.16 -7.43 4.21
C GLU A 290 11.57 -7.16 5.59
N GLY A 291 11.91 -6.02 6.18
CA GLY A 291 11.39 -5.57 7.46
C GLY A 291 10.96 -4.11 7.38
N THR A 292 9.83 -3.79 8.01
CA THR A 292 9.25 -2.45 8.03
C THR A 292 8.96 -1.99 9.44
N LEU A 293 9.07 -0.68 9.65
CA LEU A 293 8.71 0.00 10.87
C LEU A 293 7.88 1.23 10.52
N MET A 294 6.68 1.35 11.10
CA MET A 294 5.82 2.53 10.96
C MET A 294 5.45 3.07 12.33
N THR A 295 5.56 4.37 12.50
CA THR A 295 5.25 5.07 13.74
C THR A 295 4.30 6.23 13.49
N PHE A 296 3.41 6.47 14.43
CA PHE A 296 2.41 7.52 14.40
C PHE A 296 2.56 8.35 15.68
N ASN A 297 2.84 9.64 15.53
CA ASN A 297 3.00 10.51 16.69
C ASN A 297 1.63 10.90 17.23
N ASP A 298 1.54 11.03 18.55
CA ASP A 298 0.37 11.57 19.27
C ASP A 298 -0.98 10.99 18.80
N SER A 299 -1.06 9.65 18.69
CA SER A 299 -2.24 8.98 18.19
C SER A 299 -2.48 7.64 18.89
N PRO A 300 -3.68 7.05 18.80
CA PRO A 300 -3.97 5.74 19.36
C PRO A 300 -3.51 4.60 18.46
N LEU A 301 -2.96 4.93 17.26
CA LEU A 301 -2.52 3.96 16.29
C LEU A 301 -1.27 3.22 16.76
N ALA A 302 -1.27 1.92 16.62
CA ALA A 302 -0.16 1.07 17.05
C ALA A 302 1.10 1.34 16.25
N LYS A 303 2.25 1.25 16.91
CA LYS A 303 3.54 1.18 16.25
C LYS A 303 3.65 -0.16 15.52
N GLN A 304 3.82 -0.14 14.20
CA GLN A 304 3.79 -1.33 13.36
C GLN A 304 5.21 -1.83 13.10
N ARG A 305 5.45 -3.09 13.47
CA ARG A 305 6.69 -3.81 13.16
C ARG A 305 6.36 -5.06 12.38
N ARG A 306 6.81 -5.13 11.14
CA ARG A 306 6.42 -6.19 10.23
C ARG A 306 7.62 -6.70 9.47
N HIS A 307 7.67 -7.99 9.19
CA HIS A 307 8.76 -8.58 8.43
C HIS A 307 8.32 -9.83 7.68
N LEU A 308 9.05 -10.12 6.62
CA LEU A 308 8.94 -11.37 5.88
C LEU A 308 10.33 -11.93 5.57
N VAL A 309 10.39 -13.23 5.44
CA VAL A 309 11.52 -13.97 4.86
C VAL A 309 10.95 -14.97 3.86
N SER A 310 11.53 -14.99 2.66
CA SER A 310 11.22 -16.00 1.64
C SER A 310 12.50 -16.66 1.17
N VAL A 311 12.47 -17.98 1.08
CA VAL A 311 13.56 -18.79 0.52
C VAL A 311 12.99 -19.70 -0.57
N GLY A 312 13.77 -19.96 -1.60
CA GLY A 312 13.31 -20.84 -2.65
C GLY A 312 14.41 -21.29 -3.58
N THR A 313 14.01 -22.15 -4.51
CA THR A 313 14.89 -22.72 -5.51
C THR A 313 14.20 -22.81 -6.87
N ASN A 314 14.97 -22.53 -7.92
CA ASN A 314 14.52 -22.52 -9.30
C ASN A 314 15.18 -23.67 -10.05
N TRP A 315 14.37 -24.54 -10.67
CA TRP A 315 14.85 -25.60 -11.57
C TRP A 315 14.07 -25.54 -12.89
N SER A 316 14.74 -25.08 -13.95
CA SER A 316 14.08 -24.84 -15.24
C SER A 316 12.85 -23.96 -15.05
N ASP A 317 11.67 -24.47 -15.34
CA ASP A 317 10.41 -23.76 -15.31
C ASP A 317 9.69 -23.86 -13.95
N VAL A 318 10.28 -24.53 -12.97
CA VAL A 318 9.67 -24.77 -11.64
C VAL A 318 10.41 -23.98 -10.57
N THR A 319 9.67 -23.22 -9.79
CA THR A 319 10.14 -22.57 -8.55
C THR A 319 9.39 -23.14 -7.36
N LEU A 320 10.13 -23.66 -6.39
CA LEU A 320 9.61 -24.02 -5.06
C LEU A 320 10.04 -22.97 -4.05
N TYR A 321 9.15 -22.58 -3.15
CA TYR A 321 9.47 -21.56 -2.17
C TYR A 321 8.69 -21.73 -0.86
N LEU A 322 9.28 -21.18 0.21
CA LEU A 322 8.68 -21.00 1.52
C LEU A 322 8.70 -19.52 1.85
N ILE A 323 7.63 -19.03 2.46
CA ILE A 323 7.52 -17.67 2.97
C ILE A 323 7.10 -17.77 4.43
N TYR A 324 7.73 -16.96 5.28
CA TYR A 324 7.26 -16.65 6.62
C TYR A 324 7.09 -15.15 6.73
N ALA A 325 5.90 -14.69 7.09
CA ALA A 325 5.58 -13.28 7.30
C ALA A 325 4.96 -13.08 8.68
N ARG A 326 5.28 -11.95 9.32
CA ARG A 326 4.76 -11.61 10.63
C ARG A 326 4.46 -10.12 10.73
N ALA A 327 3.27 -9.79 11.25
CA ALA A 327 2.91 -8.50 11.80
C ALA A 327 2.91 -8.59 13.33
N ASN A 328 3.59 -7.64 13.98
CA ASN A 328 3.66 -7.54 15.43
C ASN A 328 3.55 -6.06 15.80
N ASP A 329 2.32 -5.56 15.84
CA ASP A 329 2.05 -4.17 16.14
C ASP A 329 2.04 -3.96 17.67
N GLU A 330 2.67 -2.88 18.13
CA GLU A 330 2.74 -2.49 19.55
C GLU A 330 1.62 -1.49 19.85
N PRO A 331 0.55 -1.87 20.58
CA PRO A 331 -0.52 -0.95 20.96
C PRO A 331 0.00 0.19 21.85
N VAL A 332 -0.55 1.37 21.68
CA VAL A 332 -0.25 2.53 22.55
C VAL A 332 -0.91 2.33 23.92
N ASP A 333 -0.17 2.54 25.00
CA ASP A 333 -0.75 2.52 26.35
C ASP A 333 -1.33 3.90 26.72
N LEU A 334 -2.61 4.08 26.50
CA LEU A 334 -3.37 5.25 26.93
C LEU A 334 -3.90 5.11 28.36
N THR A 335 -3.86 3.90 28.94
CA THR A 335 -4.47 3.63 30.24
C THR A 335 -3.64 4.16 31.42
N SER A 336 -2.34 4.34 31.24
CA SER A 336 -1.43 4.91 32.24
C SER A 336 -1.79 6.35 32.65
N SER A 337 -2.49 7.09 31.76
CA SER A 337 -2.97 8.46 32.02
C SER A 337 -4.21 8.52 32.92
N LEU A 338 -4.82 7.39 33.27
CA LEU A 338 -5.98 7.33 34.14
C LEU A 338 -5.57 6.87 35.56
N PRO A 339 -6.19 7.40 36.65
CA PRO A 339 -5.93 6.95 37.98
C PRO A 339 -6.38 5.50 38.19
N ASN A 340 -5.69 4.78 39.08
CA ASN A 340 -6.05 3.40 39.42
C ASN A 340 -7.16 3.33 40.47
N ILE A 341 -8.35 3.78 40.13
CA ILE A 341 -9.55 3.78 40.98
C ILE A 341 -10.67 3.00 40.32
N ALA A 342 -11.67 2.59 41.09
CA ALA A 342 -12.77 1.75 40.56
C ALA A 342 -13.57 2.47 39.49
N GLU A 343 -13.79 3.76 39.60
CA GLU A 343 -14.56 4.62 38.72
C GLU A 343 -13.88 4.77 37.34
N ALA A 344 -12.54 4.66 37.26
CA ALA A 344 -11.78 4.73 36.01
C ALA A 344 -11.71 3.40 35.26
N GLN A 345 -12.10 2.28 35.88
CA GLN A 345 -11.89 0.95 35.31
C GLN A 345 -12.62 0.74 33.97
N ASN A 346 -13.81 1.34 33.82
CA ASN A 346 -14.54 1.24 32.55
C ASN A 346 -13.84 1.99 31.41
N LEU A 347 -13.38 3.21 31.65
CA LEU A 347 -12.59 3.98 30.68
C LEU A 347 -11.29 3.26 30.31
N ARG A 348 -10.57 2.71 31.31
CA ARG A 348 -9.36 1.91 31.07
C ARG A 348 -9.62 0.75 30.14
N ARG A 349 -10.70 -0.01 30.38
CA ARG A 349 -11.08 -1.15 29.54
C ARG A 349 -11.37 -0.73 28.11
N VAL A 350 -12.12 0.35 27.91
CA VAL A 350 -12.45 0.83 26.56
C VAL A 350 -11.21 1.34 25.83
N LEU A 351 -10.34 2.11 26.48
CA LEU A 351 -9.08 2.56 25.90
C LEU A 351 -8.18 1.38 25.50
N GLN A 352 -8.07 0.36 26.35
CA GLN A 352 -7.32 -0.85 26.06
C GLN A 352 -7.92 -1.62 24.87
N GLN A 353 -9.23 -1.78 24.82
CA GLN A 353 -9.92 -2.43 23.71
C GLN A 353 -9.73 -1.65 22.40
N LEU A 354 -9.82 -0.33 22.44
CA LEU A 354 -9.56 0.53 21.29
C LEU A 354 -8.15 0.30 20.74
N THR A 355 -7.10 0.50 21.55
CA THR A 355 -5.72 0.39 21.09
C THR A 355 -5.37 -1.03 20.61
N GLN A 356 -5.94 -2.06 21.23
CA GLN A 356 -5.83 -3.45 20.76
C GLN A 356 -6.57 -3.68 19.42
N SER A 357 -7.71 -3.04 19.20
CA SER A 357 -8.44 -3.16 17.92
C SER A 357 -7.72 -2.47 16.75
N LEU A 358 -6.85 -1.50 17.04
CA LEU A 358 -6.02 -0.77 16.08
C LEU A 358 -4.63 -1.40 15.88
N SER A 359 -4.37 -2.56 16.46
CA SER A 359 -3.14 -3.32 16.32
C SER A 359 -3.37 -4.66 15.62
N LEU A 360 -2.40 -5.10 14.85
CA LEU A 360 -2.39 -6.40 14.19
C LEU A 360 -1.28 -7.27 14.77
N GLU A 361 -1.62 -8.47 15.20
CA GLU A 361 -0.69 -9.54 15.47
C GLU A 361 -1.10 -10.74 14.60
N SER A 362 -0.25 -11.12 13.66
CA SER A 362 -0.50 -12.19 12.68
C SER A 362 0.80 -12.81 12.23
N GLU A 363 0.79 -14.12 12.04
CA GLU A 363 1.89 -14.88 11.45
C GLU A 363 1.34 -15.75 10.32
N THR A 364 2.04 -15.77 9.19
CA THR A 364 1.68 -16.63 8.06
C THR A 364 2.90 -17.38 7.56
N ALA A 365 2.76 -18.71 7.45
CA ALA A 365 3.70 -19.57 6.78
C ALA A 365 3.09 -20.07 5.48
N THR A 366 3.79 -19.93 4.36
CA THR A 366 3.32 -20.33 3.02
C THR A 366 4.32 -21.24 2.35
N LEU A 367 3.85 -22.38 1.85
CA LEU A 367 4.56 -23.23 0.89
C LEU A 367 3.96 -22.98 -0.49
N GLY A 368 4.81 -22.67 -1.48
CA GLY A 368 4.35 -22.36 -2.82
C GLY A 368 5.16 -23.06 -3.91
N LEU A 369 4.48 -23.27 -5.03
CA LEU A 369 5.02 -23.75 -6.29
C LEU A 369 4.60 -22.77 -7.39
N ARG A 370 5.56 -22.39 -8.21
CA ARG A 370 5.36 -21.67 -9.47
C ARG A 370 5.85 -22.54 -10.61
N TYR A 371 5.06 -22.59 -11.67
CA TYR A 371 5.41 -23.22 -12.95
C TYR A 371 5.29 -22.19 -14.06
N ASP A 372 6.41 -21.86 -14.71
CA ASP A 372 6.45 -20.96 -15.85
C ASP A 372 5.99 -21.75 -17.10
N LEU A 373 4.86 -21.33 -17.66
CA LEU A 373 4.22 -22.00 -18.80
C LEU A 373 4.85 -21.56 -20.12
N ASP A 374 5.14 -20.26 -20.25
CA ASP A 374 5.77 -19.63 -21.40
C ASP A 374 6.27 -18.24 -20.97
N ALA A 375 6.97 -17.54 -21.87
CA ALA A 375 7.39 -16.17 -21.63
C ALA A 375 6.16 -15.28 -21.33
N GLY A 376 6.09 -14.80 -20.10
CA GLY A 376 4.99 -13.94 -19.65
C GLY A 376 3.79 -14.64 -19.02
N ALA A 377 3.78 -15.97 -18.84
CA ALA A 377 2.69 -16.71 -18.21
C ALA A 377 3.19 -17.72 -17.17
N ALA A 378 2.55 -17.75 -16.00
CA ALA A 378 2.87 -18.70 -14.93
C ALA A 378 1.62 -19.22 -14.24
N PHE A 379 1.64 -20.49 -13.85
CA PHE A 379 0.69 -21.10 -12.93
C PHE A 379 1.32 -21.23 -11.54
N LYS A 380 0.57 -20.94 -10.51
CA LYS A 380 1.06 -20.99 -9.14
C LYS A 380 0.06 -21.67 -8.22
N VAL A 381 0.58 -22.35 -7.20
CA VAL A 381 -0.21 -22.96 -6.12
C VAL A 381 0.46 -22.63 -4.81
N GLU A 382 -0.33 -22.23 -3.82
CA GLU A 382 0.13 -21.93 -2.46
C GLU A 382 -0.77 -22.61 -1.43
N VAL A 383 -0.14 -23.06 -0.36
CA VAL A 383 -0.80 -23.49 0.87
C VAL A 383 -0.23 -22.64 1.99
N SER A 384 -1.10 -21.88 2.66
CA SER A 384 -0.74 -20.99 3.75
C SER A 384 -1.41 -21.41 5.04
N GLU A 385 -0.67 -21.36 6.13
CA GLU A 385 -1.18 -21.44 7.50
C GLU A 385 -1.06 -20.06 8.12
N ASN A 386 -2.21 -19.49 8.54
CA ASN A 386 -2.26 -18.20 9.22
C ASN A 386 -2.63 -18.39 10.69
N THR A 387 -1.87 -17.77 11.58
CA THR A 387 -2.07 -17.77 13.02
C THR A 387 -2.28 -16.35 13.53
N ILE A 388 -3.43 -16.11 14.14
CA ILE A 388 -3.76 -14.87 14.85
C ILE A 388 -3.97 -15.24 16.31
N PRO A 389 -3.30 -14.59 17.29
CA PRO A 389 -3.50 -14.87 18.71
C PRO A 389 -4.97 -14.83 19.10
N GLN A 390 -5.39 -15.79 19.94
CA GLN A 390 -6.76 -15.96 20.42
C GLN A 390 -7.80 -16.36 19.34
N ARG A 391 -7.34 -16.73 18.12
CA ARG A 391 -8.16 -17.36 17.07
C ARG A 391 -7.63 -18.75 16.76
N ASN A 392 -8.46 -19.58 16.11
CA ASN A 392 -8.00 -20.87 15.60
C ASN A 392 -6.98 -20.63 14.46
N GLN A 393 -6.05 -21.57 14.30
CA GLN A 393 -5.24 -21.63 13.09
C GLN A 393 -6.13 -21.85 11.89
N SER A 394 -5.83 -21.16 10.82
CA SER A 394 -6.60 -21.22 9.59
C SER A 394 -5.71 -21.53 8.40
N ASN A 395 -6.19 -22.36 7.50
CA ASN A 395 -5.49 -22.73 6.28
C ASN A 395 -6.16 -22.09 5.08
N LEU A 396 -5.31 -21.59 4.16
CA LEU A 396 -5.72 -21.04 2.88
C LEU A 396 -4.98 -21.77 1.77
N ILE A 397 -5.74 -22.29 0.80
CA ILE A 397 -5.19 -22.85 -0.44
C ILE A 397 -5.52 -21.86 -1.54
N ARG A 398 -4.50 -21.44 -2.30
CA ARG A 398 -4.65 -20.58 -3.48
C ARG A 398 -4.05 -21.24 -4.70
N PHE A 399 -4.63 -20.95 -5.84
CA PHE A 399 -4.04 -21.25 -7.15
C PHE A 399 -4.30 -20.08 -8.08
N GLY A 400 -3.33 -19.79 -8.94
CA GLY A 400 -3.41 -18.61 -9.80
C GLY A 400 -2.77 -18.86 -11.15
N PHE A 401 -3.41 -18.32 -12.18
CA PHE A 401 -2.84 -18.14 -13.49
C PHE A 401 -2.54 -16.66 -13.68
N GLN A 402 -1.27 -16.32 -13.90
CA GLN A 402 -0.79 -14.95 -13.94
C GLN A 402 -0.01 -14.73 -15.23
N LEU A 403 -0.34 -13.66 -15.94
CA LEU A 403 0.29 -13.34 -17.21
C LEU A 403 0.58 -11.85 -17.38
N VAL A 404 1.54 -11.56 -18.26
CA VAL A 404 1.87 -10.22 -18.76
C VAL A 404 1.86 -10.24 -20.29
N PHE A 405 1.50 -9.14 -20.92
CA PHE A 405 1.46 -8.99 -22.38
C PHE A 405 1.85 -7.58 -22.81
#